data_49e37314443b15e30a37debb96a82369
#
_entry.id   49e37314443b15e30a37debb96a82369
#
_cell.length_a   1.000
_cell.length_b   1.000
_cell.length_c   1.000
_cell.angle_alpha   90.00
_cell.angle_beta   90.00
_cell.angle_gamma   90.00
#
_symmetry.space_group_name_H-M   'P 1'
#
loop_
_entity.id
_entity.type
_entity.pdbx_description
1 polymer ?
#
loop_
_entity_poly.entity_id
_entity_poly.type
_entity_poly.pdbx_seq_one_letter_code
_entity_poly.pdbx_strand_id
1 'polypeptide(L)'
;DLSSQGKKLIITGCMAQRFKGDLFNEFETTQAVVGTGNIKDILDVVKKVTKNLNEGKDSKIIKVDEIPMAVANAETPRMHTQIGPSVYLKIAEGCDHRCAFCIIPYLRGDMKSRPIEDIVKEAKNLVQLGAKEIVLVSQDSTAYGSDIYKRRALADLLRAVADESGALWIRLMYAYPTEM
;
A
#
# COMPACT_ATOMS: atom_id res chain seq x y z
N ASP A 1 -0.84 3.11 25.79
CA ASP A 1 0.31 3.70 25.08
C ASP A 1 1.47 2.72 25.03
N LEU A 2 2.01 2.44 23.83
CA LEU A 2 3.11 1.49 23.63
C LEU A 2 4.43 1.99 24.23
N SER A 3 4.66 3.29 24.22
CA SER A 3 5.85 3.92 24.79
C SER A 3 5.90 3.75 26.31
N SER A 4 4.77 3.89 27.01
CA SER A 4 4.68 3.71 28.45
C SER A 4 4.93 2.26 28.90
N GLN A 5 4.82 1.31 27.96
CA GLN A 5 5.14 -0.11 28.18
C GLN A 5 6.62 -0.43 27.90
N GLY A 6 7.47 0.56 27.65
CA GLY A 6 8.89 0.37 27.33
C GLY A 6 9.15 -0.27 25.96
N LYS A 7 8.12 -0.35 25.09
CA LYS A 7 8.26 -0.94 23.76
C LYS A 7 8.98 0.02 22.82
N LYS A 8 9.88 -0.53 22.03
CA LYS A 8 10.57 0.20 20.96
C LYS A 8 9.70 0.22 19.70
N LEU A 9 9.65 1.37 19.03
CA LEU A 9 8.72 1.62 17.93
C LEU A 9 9.45 1.69 16.59
N ILE A 10 8.81 1.14 15.56
CA ILE A 10 9.12 1.42 14.15
C ILE A 10 7.85 2.01 13.54
N ILE A 11 7.91 3.26 13.10
CA ILE A 11 6.77 3.98 12.53
C ILE A 11 6.83 3.88 11.01
N THR A 12 5.71 3.48 10.38
CA THR A 12 5.64 3.33 8.92
C THR A 12 4.35 3.94 8.35
N GLY A 13 4.33 4.12 7.02
CA GLY A 13 3.16 4.61 6.29
C GLY A 13 3.15 6.13 6.08
N CYS A 14 1.94 6.69 5.87
CA CYS A 14 1.78 8.09 5.46
C CYS A 14 2.32 9.09 6.49
N MET A 15 2.18 8.82 7.79
CA MET A 15 2.73 9.66 8.84
C MET A 15 4.27 9.67 8.80
N ALA A 16 4.87 8.50 8.61
CA ALA A 16 6.31 8.36 8.44
C ALA A 16 6.81 9.12 7.20
N GLN A 17 6.08 9.01 6.08
CA GLN A 17 6.41 9.72 4.85
C GLN A 17 6.37 11.25 5.02
N ARG A 18 5.38 11.75 5.78
CA ARG A 18 5.17 13.20 5.97
C ARG A 18 6.18 13.82 6.92
N PHE A 19 6.34 13.22 8.10
CA PHE A 19 7.06 13.85 9.22
C PHE A 19 8.50 13.36 9.36
N LYS A 20 8.86 12.26 8.71
CA LYS A 20 10.24 11.74 8.68
C LYS A 20 10.89 11.74 10.07
N GLY A 21 12.02 12.42 10.19
CA GLY A 21 12.82 12.49 11.41
C GLY A 21 12.16 13.20 12.60
N ASP A 22 11.17 14.06 12.37
CA ASP A 22 10.47 14.77 13.46
C ASP A 22 9.75 13.80 14.40
N LEU A 23 9.38 12.60 13.90
CA LEU A 23 8.75 11.56 14.70
C LEU A 23 9.63 11.01 15.83
N PHE A 24 10.93 11.18 15.78
CA PHE A 24 11.81 10.81 16.89
C PHE A 24 11.68 11.77 18.08
N ASN A 25 11.27 13.01 17.84
CA ASN A 25 11.05 14.00 18.90
C ASN A 25 9.68 13.81 19.56
N GLU A 26 8.67 13.44 18.75
CA GLU A 26 7.30 13.20 19.25
C GLU A 26 7.18 11.86 19.99
N PHE A 27 7.94 10.84 19.57
CA PHE A 27 7.88 9.50 20.14
C PHE A 27 9.30 9.02 20.50
N GLU A 28 9.75 9.30 21.71
CA GLU A 28 11.12 9.04 22.19
C GLU A 28 11.57 7.57 22.02
N THR A 29 10.64 6.62 22.09
CA THR A 29 10.95 5.18 21.94
C THR A 29 11.09 4.75 20.47
N THR A 30 10.95 5.67 19.51
CA THR A 30 11.06 5.37 18.08
C THR A 30 12.49 5.04 17.70
N GLN A 31 12.68 3.90 17.05
CA GLN A 31 13.95 3.39 16.58
C GLN A 31 14.14 3.55 15.07
N ALA A 32 13.03 3.54 14.31
CA ALA A 32 13.08 3.72 12.87
C ALA A 32 11.80 4.35 12.32
N VAL A 33 11.95 5.04 11.18
CA VAL A 33 10.87 5.64 10.40
C VAL A 33 10.99 5.14 8.97
N VAL A 34 9.90 4.53 8.44
CA VAL A 34 9.87 3.87 7.13
C VAL A 34 8.73 4.45 6.28
N GLY A 35 9.06 5.07 5.15
CA GLY A 35 8.12 5.72 4.25
C GLY A 35 7.20 4.76 3.50
N THR A 36 6.19 5.32 2.81
CA THR A 36 5.19 4.57 2.03
C THR A 36 5.81 3.78 0.88
N GLY A 37 6.88 4.28 0.27
CA GLY A 37 7.61 3.61 -0.81
C GLY A 37 8.59 2.53 -0.35
N ASN A 38 8.85 2.44 0.96
CA ASN A 38 9.92 1.63 1.52
C ASN A 38 9.43 0.40 2.30
N ILE A 39 8.18 -0.01 2.15
CA ILE A 39 7.61 -1.15 2.89
C ILE A 39 8.40 -2.45 2.66
N LYS A 40 8.95 -2.65 1.45
CA LYS A 40 9.81 -3.80 1.13
C LYS A 40 11.10 -3.87 1.97
N ASP A 41 11.56 -2.73 2.48
CA ASP A 41 12.79 -2.63 3.27
C ASP A 41 12.56 -2.93 4.76
N ILE A 42 11.30 -3.17 5.17
CA ILE A 42 10.91 -3.30 6.58
C ILE A 42 11.68 -4.41 7.32
N LEU A 43 11.92 -5.54 6.67
CA LEU A 43 12.66 -6.65 7.30
C LEU A 43 14.10 -6.28 7.62
N ASP A 44 14.78 -5.55 6.72
CA ASP A 44 16.14 -5.11 6.93
C ASP A 44 16.22 -4.04 8.03
N VAL A 45 15.23 -3.15 8.07
CA VAL A 45 15.11 -2.15 9.15
C VAL A 45 14.90 -2.85 10.49
N VAL A 46 13.98 -3.81 10.57
CA VAL A 46 13.74 -4.59 11.80
C VAL A 46 15.00 -5.30 12.27
N LYS A 47 15.73 -5.99 11.37
CA LYS A 47 17.00 -6.66 11.69
C LYS A 47 18.04 -5.70 12.26
N LYS A 48 18.20 -4.52 11.63
CA LYS A 48 19.14 -3.49 12.09
C LYS A 48 18.76 -2.94 13.47
N VAL A 49 17.49 -2.62 13.67
CA VAL A 49 16.97 -2.15 14.98
C VAL A 49 17.23 -3.20 16.05
N THR A 50 16.84 -4.47 15.79
CA THR A 50 17.03 -5.57 16.76
C THR A 50 18.51 -5.77 17.11
N LYS A 51 19.40 -5.73 16.11
CA LYS A 51 20.85 -5.83 16.34
C LYS A 51 21.35 -4.72 17.26
N ASN A 52 21.01 -3.46 16.94
CA ASN A 52 21.46 -2.31 17.75
C ASN A 52 20.95 -2.38 19.18
N LEU A 53 19.68 -2.78 19.38
CA LEU A 53 19.11 -2.96 20.72
C LEU A 53 19.82 -4.05 21.52
N ASN A 54 20.19 -5.17 20.90
CA ASN A 54 20.97 -6.24 21.54
C ASN A 54 22.39 -5.78 21.94
N GLU A 55 22.93 -4.78 21.24
CA GLU A 55 24.21 -4.13 21.56
C GLU A 55 24.05 -2.97 22.59
N GLY A 56 22.86 -2.75 23.13
CA GLY A 56 22.56 -1.67 24.08
C GLY A 56 22.55 -0.28 23.44
N LYS A 57 22.34 -0.19 22.11
CA LYS A 57 22.32 1.07 21.35
C LYS A 57 20.92 1.39 20.88
N ASP A 58 20.49 2.64 21.03
CA ASP A 58 19.30 3.13 20.34
C ASP A 58 19.60 3.36 18.86
N SER A 59 18.56 3.20 18.04
CA SER A 59 18.62 3.43 16.60
C SER A 59 17.81 4.68 16.24
N LYS A 60 18.28 5.44 15.24
CA LYS A 60 17.52 6.53 14.60
C LYS A 60 17.60 6.35 13.10
N ILE A 61 16.97 5.28 12.60
CA ILE A 61 17.02 4.91 11.18
C ILE A 61 15.89 5.61 10.44
N ILE A 62 16.21 6.37 9.39
CA ILE A 62 15.24 6.96 8.47
C ILE A 62 15.39 6.25 7.13
N LYS A 63 14.30 5.60 6.67
CA LYS A 63 14.18 4.98 5.35
C LYS A 63 12.94 5.53 4.67
N VAL A 64 13.08 6.71 4.08
CA VAL A 64 11.99 7.46 3.46
C VAL A 64 12.47 8.04 2.14
N ASP A 65 12.00 7.49 1.03
CA ASP A 65 12.27 8.02 -0.30
C ASP A 65 11.48 9.31 -0.53
N GLU A 66 12.05 10.28 -1.24
CA GLU A 66 11.35 11.54 -1.55
C GLU A 66 10.12 11.29 -2.44
N ILE A 67 10.25 10.39 -3.41
CA ILE A 67 9.16 9.98 -4.30
C ILE A 67 8.85 8.51 -4.03
N PRO A 68 7.73 8.18 -3.39
CA PRO A 68 7.34 6.79 -3.17
C PRO A 68 7.08 6.06 -4.49
N MET A 69 7.82 4.99 -4.75
CA MET A 69 7.76 4.27 -6.04
C MET A 69 7.21 2.86 -5.95
N ALA A 70 7.04 2.31 -4.75
CA ALA A 70 6.71 0.91 -4.58
C ALA A 70 5.20 0.66 -4.74
N VAL A 71 4.86 -0.23 -5.67
CA VAL A 71 3.53 -0.86 -5.77
C VAL A 71 3.70 -2.34 -5.50
N ALA A 72 2.92 -2.90 -4.58
CA ALA A 72 2.88 -4.35 -4.36
C ALA A 72 2.29 -5.05 -5.59
N ASN A 73 2.77 -6.24 -5.89
CA ASN A 73 2.29 -7.10 -6.98
C ASN A 73 1.82 -8.46 -6.43
N ALA A 74 1.31 -9.34 -7.31
CA ALA A 74 0.81 -10.66 -6.94
C ALA A 74 1.88 -11.58 -6.30
N GLU A 75 3.16 -11.29 -6.51
CA GLU A 75 4.28 -12.07 -5.95
C GLU A 75 4.77 -11.51 -4.61
N THR A 76 4.31 -10.30 -4.22
CA THR A 76 4.65 -9.72 -2.93
C THR A 76 4.06 -10.58 -1.80
N PRO A 77 4.88 -11.10 -0.88
CA PRO A 77 4.39 -11.91 0.22
C PRO A 77 3.31 -11.19 1.01
N ARG A 78 2.15 -11.82 1.16
CA ARG A 78 1.02 -11.29 1.89
C ARG A 78 0.52 -12.31 2.89
N MET A 79 0.55 -11.95 4.16
CA MET A 79 -0.04 -12.78 5.21
C MET A 79 -1.50 -12.36 5.41
N HIS A 80 -2.40 -13.27 5.16
CA HIS A 80 -3.82 -13.10 5.48
C HIS A 80 -4.07 -13.59 6.90
N THR A 81 -4.24 -12.68 7.83
CA THR A 81 -4.55 -13.02 9.24
C THR A 81 -5.97 -13.57 9.40
N GLN A 82 -6.88 -13.14 8.54
CA GLN A 82 -8.22 -13.69 8.39
C GLN A 82 -8.63 -13.55 6.92
N ILE A 83 -9.00 -14.66 6.28
CA ILE A 83 -9.66 -14.62 4.98
C ILE A 83 -11.15 -14.66 5.25
N GLY A 84 -11.75 -13.47 5.27
CA GLY A 84 -13.20 -13.33 5.28
C GLY A 84 -13.79 -13.55 3.86
N PRO A 85 -15.11 -13.56 3.74
CA PRO A 85 -15.76 -13.65 2.44
C PRO A 85 -15.45 -12.46 1.52
N SER A 86 -15.05 -11.31 2.07
CA SER A 86 -14.72 -10.09 1.35
C SER A 86 -13.27 -9.69 1.60
N VAL A 87 -12.50 -9.42 0.53
CA VAL A 87 -11.09 -9.04 0.61
C VAL A 87 -10.77 -7.84 -0.28
N TYR A 88 -9.87 -6.99 0.18
CA TYR A 88 -9.39 -5.84 -0.59
C TYR A 88 -8.26 -6.23 -1.53
N LEU A 89 -8.33 -5.75 -2.76
CA LEU A 89 -7.31 -5.91 -3.79
C LEU A 89 -6.93 -4.54 -4.36
N LYS A 90 -5.70 -4.12 -4.09
CA LYS A 90 -5.19 -2.84 -4.58
C LYS A 90 -4.86 -2.95 -6.07
N ILE A 91 -5.41 -2.03 -6.88
CA ILE A 91 -5.21 -2.00 -8.34
C ILE A 91 -4.22 -0.93 -8.79
N ALA A 92 -4.04 0.12 -7.98
CA ALA A 92 -3.07 1.20 -8.22
C ALA A 92 -2.66 1.86 -6.91
N GLU A 93 -1.58 2.64 -6.94
CA GLU A 93 -1.09 3.47 -5.85
C GLU A 93 -0.82 4.89 -6.36
N GLY A 94 -1.03 5.90 -5.51
CA GLY A 94 -0.84 7.30 -5.87
C GLY A 94 -2.02 7.91 -6.63
N CYS A 95 -1.94 9.21 -6.94
CA CYS A 95 -3.03 9.93 -7.59
C CYS A 95 -2.49 11.17 -8.32
N ASP A 96 -2.93 11.37 -9.56
CA ASP A 96 -2.51 12.51 -10.40
C ASP A 96 -3.38 13.75 -10.19
N HIS A 97 -4.51 13.62 -9.47
CA HIS A 97 -5.31 14.77 -9.10
C HIS A 97 -4.55 15.65 -8.09
N ARG A 98 -4.45 16.92 -8.38
CA ARG A 98 -3.80 17.93 -7.52
C ARG A 98 -4.84 18.76 -6.78
N CYS A 99 -5.83 18.10 -6.13
CA CYS A 99 -6.87 18.78 -5.37
C CYS A 99 -6.24 19.63 -4.26
N ALA A 100 -6.71 20.88 -4.10
CA ALA A 100 -6.10 21.87 -3.22
C ALA A 100 -5.97 21.44 -1.75
N PHE A 101 -6.87 20.57 -1.29
CA PHE A 101 -6.91 20.06 0.09
C PHE A 101 -6.20 18.70 0.28
N CYS A 102 -5.73 18.05 -0.80
CA CYS A 102 -5.29 16.67 -0.77
C CYS A 102 -3.77 16.52 -0.73
N ILE A 103 -3.27 15.80 0.25
CA ILE A 103 -1.84 15.53 0.41
C ILE A 103 -1.38 14.22 -0.26
N ILE A 104 -2.28 13.41 -0.79
CA ILE A 104 -1.97 12.07 -1.34
C ILE A 104 -0.85 12.09 -2.38
N PRO A 105 -0.82 12.99 -3.37
CA PRO A 105 0.27 13.02 -4.36
C PRO A 105 1.66 13.19 -3.74
N TYR A 106 1.75 13.92 -2.64
CA TYR A 106 3.02 14.11 -1.91
C TYR A 106 3.42 12.90 -1.06
N LEU A 107 2.44 12.15 -0.56
CA LEU A 107 2.69 11.02 0.32
C LEU A 107 2.84 9.69 -0.42
N ARG A 108 2.21 9.55 -1.60
CA ARG A 108 2.14 8.29 -2.36
C ARG A 108 2.64 8.41 -3.78
N GLY A 109 2.95 9.64 -4.22
CA GLY A 109 3.38 9.93 -5.58
C GLY A 109 2.24 9.97 -6.59
N ASP A 110 2.62 10.05 -7.86
CA ASP A 110 1.71 9.98 -8.99
C ASP A 110 1.14 8.57 -9.14
N MET A 111 0.01 8.45 -9.86
CA MET A 111 -0.64 7.17 -10.08
C MET A 111 0.29 6.16 -10.73
N LYS A 112 0.29 4.97 -10.17
CA LYS A 112 0.98 3.77 -10.67
C LYS A 112 0.03 2.61 -10.64
N SER A 113 -0.49 2.27 -11.80
CA SER A 113 -1.38 1.15 -11.99
C SER A 113 -0.62 -0.18 -12.01
N ARG A 114 -1.23 -1.21 -11.51
CA ARG A 114 -0.77 -2.59 -11.68
C ARG A 114 -1.26 -3.13 -13.02
N PRO A 115 -0.50 -3.99 -13.72
CA PRO A 115 -0.99 -4.68 -14.92
C PRO A 115 -2.24 -5.51 -14.63
N ILE A 116 -3.15 -5.60 -15.62
CA ILE A 116 -4.40 -6.38 -15.48
C ILE A 116 -4.09 -7.83 -15.11
N GLU A 117 -3.11 -8.45 -15.76
CA GLU A 117 -2.73 -9.84 -15.56
C GLU A 117 -2.23 -10.10 -14.13
N ASP A 118 -1.52 -9.14 -13.55
CA ASP A 118 -1.03 -9.22 -12.17
C ASP A 118 -2.19 -9.15 -11.16
N ILE A 119 -3.17 -8.27 -11.40
CA ILE A 119 -4.37 -8.13 -10.55
C ILE A 119 -5.24 -9.38 -10.65
N VAL A 120 -5.46 -9.91 -11.85
CA VAL A 120 -6.21 -11.15 -12.07
C VAL A 120 -5.55 -12.34 -11.38
N LYS A 121 -4.22 -12.45 -11.48
CA LYS A 121 -3.44 -13.48 -10.77
C LYS A 121 -3.68 -13.44 -9.26
N GLU A 122 -3.59 -12.24 -8.66
CA GLU A 122 -3.85 -12.09 -7.22
C GLU A 122 -5.31 -12.36 -6.87
N ALA A 123 -6.26 -11.91 -7.68
CA ALA A 123 -7.69 -12.17 -7.48
C ALA A 123 -7.99 -13.69 -7.48
N LYS A 124 -7.44 -14.45 -8.42
CA LYS A 124 -7.55 -15.92 -8.44
C LYS A 124 -7.02 -16.56 -7.16
N ASN A 125 -5.85 -16.12 -6.71
CA ASN A 125 -5.24 -16.62 -5.47
C ASN A 125 -6.14 -16.34 -4.26
N LEU A 126 -6.70 -15.13 -4.16
CA LEU A 126 -7.61 -14.76 -3.06
C LEU A 126 -8.89 -15.60 -3.06
N VAL A 127 -9.46 -15.87 -4.24
CA VAL A 127 -10.66 -16.73 -4.38
C VAL A 127 -10.33 -18.17 -3.99
N GLN A 128 -9.19 -18.70 -4.41
CA GLN A 128 -8.74 -20.05 -4.01
C GLN A 128 -8.55 -20.18 -2.49
N LEU A 129 -8.16 -19.09 -1.81
CA LEU A 129 -8.07 -19.01 -0.36
C LEU A 129 -9.43 -18.83 0.34
N GLY A 130 -10.53 -18.72 -0.40
CA GLY A 130 -11.89 -18.70 0.12
C GLY A 130 -12.63 -17.36 0.00
N ALA A 131 -12.03 -16.32 -0.57
CA ALA A 131 -12.71 -15.06 -0.82
C ALA A 131 -13.89 -15.26 -1.79
N LYS A 132 -15.01 -14.60 -1.50
CA LYS A 132 -16.21 -14.58 -2.34
C LYS A 132 -16.41 -13.22 -3.01
N GLU A 133 -15.99 -12.16 -2.35
CA GLU A 133 -16.03 -10.80 -2.84
C GLU A 133 -14.62 -10.22 -2.94
N ILE A 134 -14.31 -9.62 -4.08
CA ILE A 134 -13.08 -8.86 -4.32
C ILE A 134 -13.45 -7.37 -4.34
N VAL A 135 -12.88 -6.58 -3.43
CA VAL A 135 -13.06 -5.14 -3.37
C VAL A 135 -11.84 -4.46 -4.00
N LEU A 136 -12.00 -3.93 -5.22
CA LEU A 136 -10.94 -3.22 -5.93
C LEU A 136 -10.78 -1.82 -5.36
N VAL A 137 -9.53 -1.46 -5.00
CA VAL A 137 -9.22 -0.17 -4.35
C VAL A 137 -8.00 0.50 -4.96
N SER A 138 -8.09 1.83 -5.09
CA SER A 138 -6.98 2.75 -5.34
C SER A 138 -7.33 4.13 -4.77
N GLN A 139 -6.53 5.16 -4.99
CA GLN A 139 -6.88 6.53 -4.61
C GLN A 139 -7.84 7.18 -5.61
N ASP A 140 -7.75 6.78 -6.90
CA ASP A 140 -8.70 7.06 -7.97
C ASP A 140 -8.80 5.85 -8.88
N SER A 141 -9.89 5.10 -8.79
CA SER A 141 -10.06 3.89 -9.59
C SER A 141 -10.46 4.20 -11.04
N THR A 142 -11.08 5.34 -11.31
CA THR A 142 -11.52 5.72 -12.67
C THR A 142 -10.37 6.05 -13.60
N ALA A 143 -9.24 6.53 -13.06
CA ALA A 143 -8.03 6.80 -13.82
C ALA A 143 -7.16 5.56 -14.09
N TYR A 144 -7.55 4.38 -13.58
CA TYR A 144 -6.77 3.15 -13.73
C TYR A 144 -6.30 2.90 -15.17
N GLY A 145 -5.01 2.61 -15.30
CA GLY A 145 -4.36 2.25 -16.57
C GLY A 145 -3.89 3.42 -17.41
N SER A 146 -4.24 4.67 -17.07
CA SER A 146 -3.83 5.85 -17.83
C SER A 146 -2.31 6.00 -17.92
N ASP A 147 -1.58 5.60 -16.90
CA ASP A 147 -0.12 5.63 -16.83
C ASP A 147 0.54 4.54 -17.68
N ILE A 148 0.05 3.29 -17.61
CA ILE A 148 0.68 2.14 -18.30
C ILE A 148 0.09 1.83 -19.67
N TYR A 149 -1.23 2.02 -19.88
CA TYR A 149 -1.91 1.72 -21.16
C TYR A 149 -2.19 2.98 -22.01
N LYS A 150 -1.84 4.18 -21.50
CA LYS A 150 -2.10 5.48 -22.15
C LYS A 150 -3.58 5.74 -22.44
N ARG A 151 -4.45 5.05 -21.72
CA ARG A 151 -5.91 5.19 -21.73
C ARG A 151 -6.49 4.68 -20.42
N ARG A 152 -7.69 5.09 -20.09
CA ARG A 152 -8.45 4.50 -18.97
C ARG A 152 -8.79 3.05 -19.29
N ALA A 153 -8.39 2.12 -18.47
CA ALA A 153 -8.54 0.68 -18.68
C ALA A 153 -9.36 0.01 -17.57
N LEU A 154 -10.10 0.78 -16.77
CA LEU A 154 -10.90 0.23 -15.67
C LEU A 154 -11.95 -0.79 -16.16
N ALA A 155 -12.63 -0.52 -17.27
CA ALA A 155 -13.63 -1.43 -17.81
C ALA A 155 -13.01 -2.77 -18.24
N ASP A 156 -11.82 -2.74 -18.83
CA ASP A 156 -11.10 -3.96 -19.22
C ASP A 156 -10.66 -4.76 -18.00
N LEU A 157 -10.16 -4.07 -16.98
CA LEU A 157 -9.81 -4.69 -15.70
C LEU A 157 -11.02 -5.37 -15.06
N LEU A 158 -12.16 -4.67 -14.98
CA LEU A 158 -13.39 -5.21 -14.38
C LEU A 158 -13.86 -6.47 -15.10
N ARG A 159 -13.86 -6.47 -16.46
CA ARG A 159 -14.18 -7.66 -17.26
C ARG A 159 -13.22 -8.80 -16.99
N ALA A 160 -11.92 -8.54 -17.06
CA ALA A 160 -10.91 -9.58 -16.83
C ALA A 160 -11.02 -10.21 -15.43
N VAL A 161 -11.23 -9.39 -14.38
CA VAL A 161 -11.43 -9.90 -13.03
C VAL A 161 -12.74 -10.69 -12.93
N ALA A 162 -13.84 -10.21 -13.55
CA ALA A 162 -15.13 -10.91 -13.53
C ALA A 162 -15.06 -12.26 -14.21
N ASP A 163 -14.44 -12.31 -15.39
CA ASP A 163 -14.43 -13.51 -16.23
C ASP A 163 -13.45 -14.56 -15.71
N GLU A 164 -12.35 -14.14 -15.09
CA GLU A 164 -11.24 -15.04 -14.82
C GLU A 164 -11.00 -15.35 -13.33
N SER A 165 -11.41 -14.48 -12.38
CA SER A 165 -11.04 -14.68 -10.96
C SER A 165 -11.84 -15.77 -10.26
N GLY A 166 -13.09 -16.02 -10.70
CA GLY A 166 -14.05 -16.89 -10.02
C GLY A 166 -14.71 -16.23 -8.79
N ALA A 167 -14.52 -14.92 -8.58
CA ALA A 167 -15.19 -14.18 -7.52
C ALA A 167 -16.70 -14.11 -7.78
N LEU A 168 -17.52 -14.27 -6.74
CA LEU A 168 -18.97 -14.13 -6.84
C LEU A 168 -19.42 -12.67 -6.91
N TRP A 169 -18.63 -11.76 -6.35
CA TRP A 169 -18.92 -10.34 -6.29
C TRP A 169 -17.65 -9.52 -6.47
N ILE A 170 -17.74 -8.49 -7.30
CA ILE A 170 -16.69 -7.49 -7.48
C ILE A 170 -17.23 -6.14 -7.09
N ARG A 171 -16.57 -5.50 -6.14
CA ARG A 171 -16.90 -4.15 -5.71
C ARG A 171 -15.79 -3.19 -6.14
N LEU A 172 -16.17 -2.06 -6.68
CA LEU A 172 -15.28 -0.96 -6.99
C LEU A 172 -15.44 0.15 -5.96
N MET A 173 -14.32 0.68 -5.46
CA MET A 173 -14.32 1.84 -4.57
C MET A 173 -13.51 2.99 -5.17
N TYR A 174 -13.80 4.21 -4.68
CA TYR A 174 -13.09 5.44 -5.06
C TYR A 174 -13.16 5.75 -6.56
N ALA A 175 -14.37 5.71 -7.10
CA ALA A 175 -14.65 6.10 -8.48
C ALA A 175 -15.16 7.55 -8.53
N TYR A 176 -14.65 8.33 -9.48
CA TYR A 176 -15.14 9.68 -9.74
C TYR A 176 -16.38 9.60 -10.66
N PRO A 177 -17.56 10.09 -10.23
CA PRO A 177 -18.81 9.95 -11.00
C PRO A 177 -18.76 10.63 -12.38
N THR A 178 -18.01 11.73 -12.50
CA THR A 178 -17.85 12.47 -13.77
C THR A 178 -16.96 11.77 -14.79
N GLU A 179 -16.31 10.68 -14.39
CA GLU A 179 -15.31 9.97 -15.17
C GLU A 179 -15.73 8.52 -15.49
N MET A 180 -16.96 8.16 -15.11
CA MET A 180 -17.54 6.83 -15.32
C MET A 180 -18.35 6.77 -16.62
#